data_6c5acb513e84af5af99149271434c9f0
#
_entry.id   6c5acb513e84af5af99149271434c9f0
#
_cell.length_a   1.000
_cell.length_b   1.000
_cell.length_c   1.000
_cell.angle_alpha   90.00
_cell.angle_beta   90.00
_cell.angle_gamma   90.00
#
_symmetry.space_group_name_H-M   'P 1'
#
loop_
_entity.id
_entity.type
_entity.pdbx_description
1 polymer ?
#
loop_
_entity_poly.entity_id
_entity_poly.type
_entity_poly.pdbx_seq_one_letter_code
_entity_poly.pdbx_strand_id
1 'polypeptide(L)'
;MIEQMDKYLLDELQNKKIKYTSETEMNSETPGSIIDRLSINALKIYHMDEEIQRIDVTDEHRKKCSGKLSVLQDQRNDLKKILEKLLADLNNGKKRLKDYQQMKMYNDKNLNPVLYQKWKN
;
A
#
# COMPACT_ATOMS: atom_id res chain seq x y z
N MET A 1 -9.54 -4.25 -3.10
CA MET A 1 -8.67 -5.05 -2.20
C MET A 1 -7.99 -4.18 -1.14
N ILE A 2 -7.27 -3.13 -1.52
CA ILE A 2 -6.58 -2.23 -0.58
C ILE A 2 -7.56 -1.59 0.41
N GLU A 3 -8.68 -1.10 -0.09
CA GLU A 3 -9.71 -0.45 0.75
C GLU A 3 -10.31 -1.41 1.77
N GLN A 4 -10.53 -2.66 1.37
CA GLN A 4 -11.07 -3.68 2.28
C GLN A 4 -10.08 -4.04 3.38
N MET A 5 -8.80 -4.14 3.03
CA MET A 5 -7.74 -4.41 4.00
C MET A 5 -7.62 -3.27 5.01
N ASP A 6 -7.64 -2.03 4.53
CA ASP A 6 -7.54 -0.86 5.39
C ASP A 6 -8.76 -0.74 6.30
N LYS A 7 -9.95 -1.03 5.79
CA LYS A 7 -11.16 -1.03 6.59
C LYS A 7 -11.10 -2.10 7.69
N TYR A 8 -10.66 -3.31 7.35
CA TYR A 8 -10.49 -4.37 8.33
C TYR A 8 -9.54 -3.95 9.44
N LEU A 9 -8.40 -3.36 9.07
CA LEU A 9 -7.41 -2.89 10.04
C LEU A 9 -7.98 -1.80 10.94
N LEU A 10 -8.70 -0.84 10.36
CA LEU A 10 -9.36 0.22 11.13
C LEU A 10 -10.34 -0.35 12.14
N ASP A 11 -11.15 -1.33 11.73
CA ASP A 11 -12.09 -1.99 12.62
C ASP A 11 -11.37 -2.70 13.77
N GLU A 12 -10.28 -3.39 13.47
CA GLU A 12 -9.45 -4.05 14.49
C GLU A 12 -8.84 -3.07 15.48
N LEU A 13 -8.35 -1.94 15.00
CA LEU A 13 -7.78 -0.90 15.84
C LEU A 13 -8.85 -0.28 16.74
N GLN A 14 -10.06 -0.08 16.23
CA GLN A 14 -11.18 0.42 17.02
C GLN A 14 -11.60 -0.59 18.09
N ASN A 15 -11.63 -1.87 17.75
CA ASN A 15 -11.97 -2.94 18.70
C ASN A 15 -10.96 -3.03 19.85
N LYS A 16 -9.71 -2.70 19.61
CA LYS A 16 -8.67 -2.62 20.64
C LYS A 16 -8.79 -1.38 21.52
N LYS A 17 -9.73 -0.50 21.23
CA LYS A 17 -9.97 0.75 21.97
C LYS A 17 -8.75 1.65 22.04
N ILE A 18 -7.98 1.71 20.97
CA ILE A 18 -6.86 2.63 20.86
C ILE A 18 -7.42 4.04 20.72
N LYS A 19 -7.01 4.92 21.62
CA LYS A 19 -7.47 6.30 21.62
C LYS A 19 -6.54 7.17 20.78
N TYR A 20 -7.13 7.91 19.87
CA TYR A 20 -6.42 8.92 19.07
C TYR A 20 -6.87 10.30 19.50
N THR A 21 -5.92 11.22 19.55
CA THR A 21 -6.19 12.64 19.82
C THR A 21 -6.03 13.43 18.53
N SER A 22 -6.43 14.70 18.57
CA SER A 22 -6.21 15.60 17.43
C SER A 22 -4.72 15.81 17.12
N GLU A 23 -3.87 15.56 18.09
CA GLU A 23 -2.41 15.66 17.95
C GLU A 23 -1.77 14.40 17.37
N THR A 24 -2.50 13.28 17.30
CA THR A 24 -2.00 12.06 16.69
C THR A 24 -1.72 12.28 15.23
N GLU A 25 -0.48 12.00 14.81
CA GLU A 25 -0.07 12.18 13.42
C GLU A 25 -0.89 11.31 12.49
N MET A 26 -1.51 11.93 11.49
CA MET A 26 -2.25 11.20 10.47
C MET A 26 -1.29 10.71 9.38
N ASN A 27 -1.36 9.43 9.07
CA ASN A 27 -0.55 8.84 8.02
C ASN A 27 -1.39 8.72 6.74
N SER A 28 -0.92 9.32 5.65
CA SER A 28 -1.59 9.26 4.35
C SER A 28 -1.38 7.92 3.65
N GLU A 29 -0.27 7.25 3.93
CA GLU A 29 -0.01 5.93 3.38
C GLU A 29 -0.55 4.87 4.31
N THR A 30 -1.35 3.93 3.76
CA THR A 30 -1.99 2.87 4.53
C THR A 30 -1.21 1.58 4.44
N PRO A 31 -1.36 0.64 5.39
CA PRO A 31 -0.79 -0.68 5.25
C PRO A 31 -1.21 -1.39 3.96
N GLY A 32 -2.47 -1.22 3.54
CA GLY A 32 -2.95 -1.79 2.28
C GLY A 32 -2.19 -1.26 1.07
N SER A 33 -1.89 0.03 1.02
CA SER A 33 -1.12 0.62 -0.08
C SER A 33 0.33 0.11 -0.10
N ILE A 34 0.93 -0.08 1.06
CA ILE A 34 2.28 -0.64 1.15
C ILE A 34 2.29 -2.10 0.69
N ILE A 35 1.30 -2.89 1.09
CA ILE A 35 1.16 -4.29 0.66
C ILE A 35 0.96 -4.37 -0.85
N ASP A 36 0.20 -3.44 -1.43
CA ASP A 36 0.03 -3.37 -2.89
C ASP A 36 1.37 -3.13 -3.59
N ARG A 37 2.17 -2.21 -3.08
CA ARG A 37 3.53 -1.97 -3.61
C ARG A 37 4.41 -3.20 -3.47
N LEU A 38 4.32 -3.91 -2.35
CA LEU A 38 5.06 -5.16 -2.15
C LEU A 38 4.65 -6.23 -3.17
N SER A 39 3.37 -6.31 -3.50
CA SER A 39 2.86 -7.25 -4.50
C SER A 39 3.42 -6.95 -5.89
N ILE A 40 3.44 -5.69 -6.28
CA ILE A 40 4.03 -5.26 -7.55
C ILE A 40 5.53 -5.53 -7.58
N ASN A 41 6.21 -5.22 -6.48
CA ASN A 41 7.64 -5.47 -6.32
C ASN A 41 7.97 -6.96 -6.45
N ALA A 42 7.18 -7.82 -5.82
CA ALA A 42 7.34 -9.28 -5.90
C ALA A 42 7.22 -9.79 -7.35
N LEU A 43 6.28 -9.23 -8.10
CA LEU A 43 6.09 -9.59 -9.51
C LEU A 43 7.31 -9.18 -10.35
N LYS A 44 7.83 -7.99 -10.12
CA LYS A 44 9.04 -7.51 -10.79
C LYS A 44 10.26 -8.38 -10.46
N ILE A 45 10.41 -8.77 -9.20
CA ILE A 45 11.49 -9.66 -8.76
C ILE A 45 11.40 -11.00 -9.51
N TYR A 46 10.20 -11.56 -9.58
CA TYR A 46 9.96 -12.80 -10.29
C TYR A 46 10.38 -12.71 -11.77
N HIS A 47 9.97 -11.65 -12.44
CA HIS A 47 10.33 -11.45 -13.86
C HIS A 47 11.84 -11.26 -14.07
N MET A 48 12.50 -10.53 -13.17
CA MET A 48 13.96 -10.35 -13.29
C MET A 48 14.69 -11.67 -13.06
N ASP A 49 14.23 -12.47 -12.13
CA ASP A 49 14.80 -13.79 -11.88
C ASP A 49 14.63 -14.72 -13.08
N GLU A 50 13.46 -14.70 -13.71
CA GLU A 50 13.24 -15.45 -14.97
C GLU A 50 14.22 -15.00 -16.06
N GLU A 51 14.42 -13.70 -16.23
CA GLU A 51 15.34 -13.18 -17.24
C GLU A 51 16.77 -13.62 -17.00
N ILE A 52 17.21 -13.67 -15.75
CA ILE A 52 18.56 -14.13 -15.40
C ILE A 52 18.75 -15.61 -15.72
N GLN A 53 17.71 -16.42 -15.59
CA GLN A 53 17.75 -17.85 -15.84
C GLN A 53 17.60 -18.23 -17.30
N ARG A 54 17.27 -17.30 -18.18
CA ARG A 54 17.16 -17.56 -19.61
C ARG A 54 18.51 -17.96 -20.19
N ILE A 55 18.52 -18.98 -21.05
CA ILE A 55 19.73 -19.48 -21.72
C ILE A 55 20.02 -18.77 -23.06
N ASP A 56 19.02 -18.09 -23.61
CA ASP A 56 19.09 -17.41 -24.91
C ASP A 56 19.51 -15.94 -24.81
N VAL A 57 20.00 -15.50 -23.66
CA VAL A 57 20.41 -14.12 -23.43
C VAL A 57 21.93 -14.01 -23.23
N THR A 58 22.46 -12.82 -23.46
CA THR A 58 23.88 -12.53 -23.29
C THR A 58 24.25 -12.39 -21.82
N ASP A 59 25.54 -12.52 -21.51
CA ASP A 59 26.04 -12.28 -20.14
C ASP A 59 25.86 -10.82 -19.72
N GLU A 60 25.95 -9.88 -20.66
CA GLU A 60 25.65 -8.48 -20.39
C GLU A 60 24.21 -8.27 -19.94
N HIS A 61 23.27 -8.94 -20.61
CA HIS A 61 21.86 -8.88 -20.24
C HIS A 61 21.64 -9.43 -18.84
N ARG A 62 22.26 -10.59 -18.51
CA ARG A 62 22.17 -11.18 -17.16
C ARG A 62 22.72 -10.26 -16.10
N LYS A 63 23.86 -9.62 -16.35
CA LYS A 63 24.44 -8.65 -15.42
C LYS A 63 23.51 -7.48 -15.16
N LYS A 64 22.91 -6.94 -16.22
CA LYS A 64 21.96 -5.84 -16.12
C LYS A 64 20.73 -6.23 -15.31
N CYS A 65 20.19 -7.43 -15.56
CA CYS A 65 19.04 -7.93 -14.82
C CYS A 65 19.39 -8.23 -13.35
N SER A 66 20.58 -8.73 -13.09
CA SER A 66 21.05 -8.96 -11.72
C SER A 66 21.16 -7.66 -10.92
N GLY A 67 21.63 -6.59 -11.55
CA GLY A 67 21.67 -5.27 -10.94
C GLY A 67 20.27 -4.76 -10.59
N LYS A 68 19.33 -4.90 -11.52
CA LYS A 68 17.92 -4.52 -11.28
C LYS A 68 17.30 -5.35 -10.18
N LEU A 69 17.59 -6.65 -10.15
CA LEU A 69 17.08 -7.55 -9.11
C LEU A 69 17.57 -7.11 -7.73
N SER A 70 18.84 -6.75 -7.60
CA SER A 70 19.40 -6.27 -6.33
C SER A 70 18.68 -5.02 -5.83
N VAL A 71 18.41 -4.06 -6.71
CA VAL A 71 17.66 -2.84 -6.36
C VAL A 71 16.24 -3.19 -5.91
N LEU A 72 15.57 -4.09 -6.63
CA LEU A 72 14.21 -4.51 -6.27
C LEU A 72 14.16 -5.21 -4.92
N GLN A 73 15.18 -6.01 -4.59
CA GLN A 73 15.27 -6.67 -3.29
C GLN A 73 15.49 -5.67 -2.16
N ASP A 74 16.30 -4.64 -2.40
CA ASP A 74 16.48 -3.56 -1.44
C ASP A 74 15.19 -2.79 -1.21
N GLN A 75 14.45 -2.49 -2.27
CA GLN A 75 13.13 -1.85 -2.18
C GLN A 75 12.15 -2.70 -1.38
N ARG A 76 12.17 -4.01 -1.58
CA ARG A 76 11.32 -4.93 -0.82
C ARG A 76 11.62 -4.85 0.67
N ASN A 77 12.90 -4.86 1.03
CA ASN A 77 13.32 -4.80 2.42
C ASN A 77 12.92 -3.46 3.06
N ASP A 78 13.05 -2.37 2.32
CA ASP A 78 12.64 -1.05 2.79
C ASP A 78 11.14 -0.97 3.01
N LEU A 79 10.35 -1.47 2.06
CA LEU A 79 8.89 -1.49 2.18
C LEU A 79 8.43 -2.35 3.36
N LYS A 80 9.08 -3.48 3.60
CA LYS A 80 8.78 -4.33 4.75
C LYS A 80 9.02 -3.60 6.07
N LYS A 81 10.15 -2.90 6.18
CA LYS A 81 10.47 -2.12 7.38
C LYS A 81 9.46 -1.00 7.60
N ILE A 82 9.08 -0.31 6.53
CA ILE A 82 8.09 0.76 6.59
C ILE A 82 6.74 0.21 7.07
N LEU A 83 6.32 -0.94 6.54
CA LEU A 83 5.08 -1.59 6.94
C LEU A 83 5.12 -2.00 8.41
N GLU A 84 6.19 -2.62 8.87
CA GLU A 84 6.35 -3.04 10.26
C GLU A 84 6.27 -1.84 11.21
N LYS A 85 6.95 -0.75 10.86
CA LYS A 85 6.93 0.47 11.65
C LYS A 85 5.54 1.09 11.69
N LEU A 86 4.86 1.16 10.54
CA LEU A 86 3.52 1.73 10.46
C LEU A 86 2.54 0.92 11.32
N LEU A 87 2.58 -0.40 11.23
CA LEU A 87 1.71 -1.25 12.04
C LEU A 87 1.97 -1.06 13.53
N ALA A 88 3.24 -0.95 13.93
CA ALA A 88 3.60 -0.69 15.32
C ALA A 88 3.08 0.68 15.78
N ASP A 89 3.26 1.71 14.96
CA ASP A 89 2.82 3.07 15.30
C ASP A 89 1.29 3.16 15.39
N LEU A 90 0.57 2.47 14.52
CA LEU A 90 -0.89 2.39 14.58
C LEU A 90 -1.36 1.68 15.84
N ASN A 91 -0.72 0.56 16.18
CA ASN A 91 -1.06 -0.23 17.35
C ASN A 91 -0.79 0.53 18.66
N ASN A 92 0.21 1.40 18.67
CA ASN A 92 0.59 2.20 19.83
C ASN A 92 -0.10 3.58 19.87
N GLY A 93 -0.94 3.89 18.89
CA GLY A 93 -1.63 5.17 18.83
C GLY A 93 -0.77 6.36 18.42
N LYS A 94 0.45 6.12 17.91
CA LYS A 94 1.35 7.19 17.45
C LYS A 94 0.93 7.77 16.12
N LYS A 95 0.25 6.98 15.28
CA LYS A 95 -0.28 7.40 13.98
C LYS A 95 -1.70 6.92 13.84
N ARG A 96 -2.45 7.58 12.96
CA ARG A 96 -3.82 7.18 12.63
C ARG A 96 -3.99 7.13 11.13
N LEU A 97 -4.92 6.30 10.67
CA LEU A 97 -5.25 6.19 9.26
C LEU A 97 -6.47 7.04 8.94
N LYS A 98 -6.46 7.58 7.74
CA LYS A 98 -7.62 8.25 7.17
C LYS A 98 -8.44 7.21 6.41
N ASP A 99 -9.74 7.19 6.66
CA ASP A 99 -10.65 6.30 5.94
C ASP A 99 -11.06 6.97 4.61
N TYR A 100 -10.32 6.62 3.56
CA TYR A 100 -10.56 7.17 2.23
C TYR A 100 -11.84 6.64 1.57
N GLN A 101 -12.40 5.54 2.06
CA GLN A 101 -13.67 5.03 1.54
C GLN A 101 -14.81 6.01 1.77
N GLN A 102 -14.82 6.65 2.93
CA GLN A 102 -15.81 7.66 3.26
C GLN A 102 -15.63 8.96 2.48
N MET A 103 -14.49 9.10 1.82
CA MET A 103 -14.16 10.29 1.03
C MET A 103 -14.51 10.13 -0.46
N LYS A 104 -15.06 8.99 -0.88
CA LYS A 104 -15.45 8.76 -2.27
C LYS A 104 -16.74 9.50 -2.61
N MET A 105 -16.58 10.71 -3.09
CA MET A 105 -17.69 11.61 -3.38
C MET A 105 -18.61 11.12 -4.49
N TYR A 106 -18.10 10.25 -5.37
CA TYR A 106 -18.87 9.75 -6.52
C TYR A 106 -20.00 8.78 -6.15
N ASN A 107 -19.85 8.10 -5.03
CA ASN A 107 -20.80 7.08 -4.60
C ASN A 107 -21.77 7.58 -3.54
N ASP A 108 -21.60 8.79 -3.05
CA ASP A 108 -22.46 9.36 -2.03
C ASP A 108 -23.13 10.63 -2.53
N LYS A 109 -24.40 10.52 -2.91
CA LYS A 109 -25.17 11.64 -3.40
C LYS A 109 -25.47 12.69 -2.33
N ASN A 110 -25.36 12.33 -1.05
CA ASN A 110 -25.54 13.30 0.04
C ASN A 110 -24.32 14.22 0.19
N LEU A 111 -23.13 13.69 -0.11
CA LEU A 111 -21.91 14.47 -0.08
C LEU A 111 -21.70 15.29 -1.34
N ASN A 112 -22.24 14.82 -2.47
CA ASN A 112 -22.06 15.49 -3.74
C ASN A 112 -23.26 15.32 -4.66
N PRO A 113 -24.41 15.93 -4.30
CA PRO A 113 -25.64 15.73 -5.06
C PRO A 113 -25.55 16.28 -6.49
N VAL A 114 -24.79 17.32 -6.73
CA VAL A 114 -24.65 17.91 -8.07
C VAL A 114 -23.96 16.95 -9.03
N LEU A 115 -22.87 16.34 -8.62
CA LEU A 115 -22.17 15.34 -9.44
C LEU A 115 -23.02 14.10 -9.65
N TYR A 116 -23.72 13.66 -8.62
CA TYR A 116 -24.59 12.49 -8.71
C TYR A 116 -25.70 12.70 -9.74
N GLN A 117 -26.37 13.85 -9.70
CA GLN A 117 -27.42 14.20 -10.66
C GLN A 117 -26.87 14.29 -12.07
N LYS A 118 -25.70 14.89 -12.24
CA LYS A 118 -25.05 15.03 -13.54
C LYS A 118 -24.74 13.68 -14.19
N TRP A 119 -24.34 12.72 -13.39
CA TRP A 119 -24.05 11.37 -13.89
C TRP A 119 -25.30 10.53 -14.13
N LYS A 120 -26.37 10.80 -13.42
CA LYS A 120 -27.61 10.05 -13.53
C LYS A 120 -28.41 10.41 -14.79
N ASN A 121 -28.30 11.63 -15.23
CA ASN A 121 -28.96 12.12 -16.44
C ASN A 121 -28.08 11.90 -17.67
#